data_16ede16e15415512fc1c6db222bc8160
#
_entry.id   16ede16e15415512fc1c6db222bc8160
#
_cell.length_a   1.000
_cell.length_b   1.000
_cell.length_c   1.000
_cell.angle_alpha   90.00
_cell.angle_beta   90.00
_cell.angle_gamma   90.00
#
_symmetry.space_group_name_H-M   'P 1'
#
loop_
_entity.id
_entity.type
_entity.pdbx_description
1 polymer ?
#
loop_
_entity_poly.entity_id
_entity_poly.type
_entity_poly.pdbx_seq_one_letter_code
_entity_poly.pdbx_strand_id
1 'polypeptide(L)'
;MKIARKVLIEEFGSPDNMKIVSAELPAPDAGEVQLKQTAIGLNFIDIYQRKGVYPLQLPTGLGHEAAGVIEAVGAGVTDFK
;
A
#
# COMPACT_ATOMS: atom_id res chain seq x y z
N MET A 1 7.32 -8.14 13.91
CA MET A 1 7.23 -7.21 12.76
C MET A 1 7.70 -7.89 11.51
N LYS A 2 7.14 -7.51 10.39
CA LYS A 2 7.54 -8.01 9.07
C LYS A 2 8.13 -6.89 8.27
N ILE A 3 8.98 -7.24 7.31
CA ILE A 3 9.51 -6.29 6.35
C ILE A 3 8.80 -6.53 5.03
N ALA A 4 8.22 -5.47 4.49
CA ALA A 4 7.53 -5.49 3.22
C ALA A 4 8.15 -4.48 2.26
N ARG A 5 7.86 -4.63 0.98
CA ARG A 5 8.26 -3.65 -0.04
C ARG A 5 7.04 -2.87 -0.48
N LYS A 6 7.24 -1.60 -0.75
CA LYS A 6 6.19 -0.72 -1.27
C LYS A 6 6.75 0.23 -2.30
N VAL A 7 5.88 0.72 -3.17
CA VAL A 7 6.21 1.80 -4.08
C VAL A 7 6.02 3.12 -3.35
N LEU A 8 7.01 3.99 -3.44
CA LEU A 8 6.98 5.31 -2.82
C LEU A 8 7.31 6.36 -3.85
N ILE A 9 6.61 7.48 -3.82
CA ILE A 9 6.98 8.67 -4.59
C ILE A 9 7.23 9.84 -3.63
N GLU A 10 8.27 10.60 -3.91
CA GLU A 10 8.61 11.83 -3.20
C GLU A 10 8.35 13.05 -4.06
N GLU A 11 8.19 12.86 -5.36
CA GLU A 11 7.87 13.88 -6.35
C GLU A 11 6.83 13.36 -7.33
N PHE A 12 5.95 14.24 -7.80
CA PHE A 12 5.03 13.91 -8.88
C PHE A 12 5.76 13.88 -10.23
N GLY A 13 5.19 13.17 -11.19
CA GLY A 13 5.63 13.21 -12.56
C GLY A 13 5.89 11.84 -13.17
N SER A 14 7.11 11.63 -13.65
CA SER A 14 7.53 10.47 -14.42
C SER A 14 7.45 9.15 -13.63
N PRO A 15 7.23 8.01 -14.30
CA PRO A 15 7.38 6.70 -13.66
C PRO A 15 8.75 6.48 -13.02
N ASP A 16 9.79 7.19 -13.50
CA ASP A 16 11.13 7.10 -12.90
C ASP A 16 11.17 7.62 -11.47
N ASN A 17 10.19 8.40 -11.04
CA ASN A 17 10.09 8.89 -9.67
C ASN A 17 9.56 7.84 -8.69
N MET A 18 9.05 6.73 -9.19
CA MET A 18 8.61 5.63 -8.33
C MET A 18 9.82 4.84 -7.84
N LYS A 19 9.85 4.61 -6.53
CA LYS A 19 10.91 3.83 -5.89
C LYS A 19 10.30 2.66 -5.15
N ILE A 20 10.98 1.53 -5.20
CA ILE A 20 10.61 0.38 -4.37
C ILE A 20 11.47 0.43 -3.12
N VAL A 21 10.81 0.58 -1.98
CA VAL A 21 11.50 0.71 -0.69
C VAL A 21 11.02 -0.40 0.26
N SER A 22 11.90 -0.78 1.17
CA SER A 22 11.54 -1.67 2.27
C SER A 22 10.91 -0.87 3.39
N ALA A 23 9.91 -1.44 4.02
CA ALA A 23 9.24 -0.83 5.15
C ALA A 23 8.98 -1.89 6.23
N GLU A 24 9.14 -1.49 7.49
CA GLU A 24 8.73 -2.34 8.59
C GLU A 24 7.22 -2.30 8.73
N LEU A 25 6.62 -3.46 8.83
CA LEU A 25 5.19 -3.61 8.96
C LEU A 25 4.88 -4.08 10.37
N PRO A 26 4.32 -3.20 11.24
CA PRO A 26 3.95 -3.60 12.59
C PRO A 26 2.77 -4.57 12.55
N ALA A 27 2.52 -5.23 13.69
CA ALA A 27 1.32 -6.03 13.84
C ALA A 27 0.07 -5.15 13.64
N PRO A 28 -1.04 -5.72 13.11
CA PRO A 28 -2.25 -4.93 12.89
C PRO A 28 -2.82 -4.39 14.19
N ASP A 29 -3.26 -3.13 14.16
CA ASP A 29 -3.95 -2.49 15.27
C ASP A 29 -5.38 -3.00 15.38
N ALA A 30 -6.08 -2.57 16.43
CA ALA A 30 -7.49 -2.91 16.62
C ALA A 30 -8.31 -2.54 15.37
N GLY A 31 -9.12 -3.47 14.89
CA GLY A 31 -9.94 -3.28 13.70
C GLY A 31 -9.21 -3.42 12.37
N GLU A 32 -7.93 -3.73 12.39
CA GLU A 32 -7.11 -3.91 11.18
C GLU A 32 -6.78 -5.36 10.92
N VAL A 33 -6.46 -5.65 9.65
CA VAL A 33 -5.93 -6.95 9.23
C VAL A 33 -4.63 -6.75 8.47
N GLN A 34 -3.77 -7.76 8.50
CA GLN A 34 -2.57 -7.81 7.69
C GLN A 34 -2.79 -8.77 6.53
N LEU A 35 -2.62 -8.29 5.33
CA LEU A 35 -2.88 -9.04 4.10
C LEU A 35 -1.57 -9.41 3.42
N LYS A 36 -1.40 -10.67 3.06
CA LYS A 36 -0.34 -11.08 2.14
C LYS A 36 -0.91 -11.01 0.73
N GLN A 37 -0.48 -10.00 -0.02
CA GLN A 37 -0.99 -9.76 -1.35
C GLN A 37 -0.47 -10.80 -2.34
N THR A 38 -1.39 -11.34 -3.14
CA THR A 38 -1.07 -12.28 -4.23
C THR A 38 -1.27 -11.64 -5.59
N ALA A 39 -2.02 -10.54 -5.65
CA ALA A 39 -2.26 -9.79 -6.88
C ALA A 39 -2.49 -8.32 -6.53
N ILE A 40 -1.99 -7.44 -7.39
CA ILE A 40 -2.16 -5.99 -7.25
C ILE A 40 -2.68 -5.46 -8.57
N GLY A 41 -3.81 -4.74 -8.53
CA GLY A 41 -4.39 -4.13 -9.72
C GLY A 41 -3.81 -2.74 -9.97
N LEU A 42 -3.66 -2.40 -11.24
CA LEU A 42 -3.26 -1.07 -11.67
C LEU A 42 -4.46 -0.35 -12.26
N ASN A 43 -4.70 0.87 -11.81
CA ASN A 43 -5.82 1.69 -12.24
C ASN A 43 -5.34 3.06 -12.74
N PHE A 44 -6.14 3.74 -13.55
CA PHE A 44 -5.79 5.06 -14.05
C PHE A 44 -5.56 6.08 -12.94
N ILE A 45 -6.27 5.96 -11.81
CA ILE A 45 -6.07 6.86 -10.69
C ILE A 45 -4.64 6.81 -10.15
N ASP A 46 -3.99 5.64 -10.21
CA ASP A 46 -2.60 5.50 -9.79
C ASP A 46 -1.68 6.38 -10.62
N ILE A 47 -1.93 6.43 -11.92
CA ILE A 47 -1.17 7.25 -12.85
C ILE A 47 -1.44 8.74 -12.58
N TYR A 48 -2.69 9.12 -12.39
CA TYR A 48 -3.07 10.49 -12.11
C TYR A 48 -2.47 11.00 -10.79
N GLN A 49 -2.44 10.16 -9.76
CA GLN A 49 -1.83 10.50 -8.49
C GLN A 49 -0.31 10.65 -8.64
N ARG A 50 0.34 9.75 -9.40
CA ARG A 50 1.77 9.84 -9.67
C ARG A 50 2.12 11.14 -10.41
N LYS A 51 1.29 11.55 -11.36
CA LYS A 51 1.50 12.77 -12.14
C LYS A 51 1.15 14.04 -11.36
N GLY A 52 0.41 13.94 -10.26
CA GLY A 52 -0.05 15.09 -9.51
C GLY A 52 -1.36 15.69 -10.00
N VAL A 53 -2.06 15.04 -10.93
CA VAL A 53 -3.40 15.47 -11.37
C VAL A 53 -4.39 15.42 -10.22
N TYR A 54 -4.27 14.39 -9.37
CA TYR A 54 -4.96 14.31 -8.09
C TYR A 54 -3.90 14.37 -7.00
N PRO A 55 -3.59 15.57 -6.46
CA PRO A 55 -2.48 15.75 -5.55
C PRO A 55 -2.65 14.97 -4.25
N LEU A 56 -1.54 14.39 -3.78
CA LEU A 56 -1.45 13.74 -2.49
C LEU A 56 -0.35 14.41 -1.69
N GLN A 57 -0.40 14.25 -0.37
CA GLN A 57 0.68 14.72 0.49
C GLN A 57 1.90 13.79 0.32
N LEU A 58 3.00 14.35 -0.12
CA LEU A 58 4.24 13.60 -0.36
C LEU A 58 5.13 13.56 0.90
N PRO A 59 5.91 12.52 1.11
CA PRO A 59 5.98 11.30 0.31
C PRO A 59 4.77 10.41 0.51
N THR A 60 4.43 9.61 -0.49
CA THR A 60 3.26 8.73 -0.41
C THR A 60 3.48 7.44 -1.19
N GLY A 61 2.73 6.41 -0.82
CA GLY A 61 2.60 5.22 -1.62
C GLY A 61 1.57 5.41 -2.74
N LEU A 62 1.50 4.45 -3.62
CA LEU A 62 0.52 4.39 -4.70
C LEU A 62 -0.16 3.04 -4.68
N GLY A 63 -1.35 2.98 -5.25
CA GLY A 63 -2.12 1.76 -5.40
C GLY A 63 -3.38 1.74 -4.57
N HIS A 64 -4.45 1.20 -5.13
CA HIS A 64 -5.78 1.18 -4.52
C HIS A 64 -6.45 -0.18 -4.58
N GLU A 65 -5.79 -1.18 -5.13
CA GLU A 65 -6.42 -2.47 -5.39
C GLU A 65 -5.44 -3.60 -5.16
N ALA A 66 -5.88 -4.60 -4.42
CA ALA A 66 -5.10 -5.80 -4.20
C ALA A 66 -6.00 -6.95 -3.80
N ALA A 67 -5.51 -8.17 -4.00
CA ALA A 67 -6.14 -9.38 -3.49
C ALA A 67 -5.06 -10.23 -2.82
N GLY A 68 -5.45 -10.96 -1.79
CA GLY A 68 -4.49 -11.78 -1.07
C GLY A 68 -5.12 -12.58 0.05
N VAL A 69 -4.26 -13.07 0.93
CA VAL A 69 -4.65 -13.91 2.06
C VAL A 69 -4.38 -13.17 3.36
N ILE A 70 -5.31 -13.23 4.29
CA ILE A 70 -5.13 -12.62 5.60
C ILE A 70 -4.12 -13.43 6.39
N GLU A 71 -3.04 -12.75 6.84
CA GLU A 71 -1.98 -13.37 7.64
C GLU A 71 -2.16 -13.13 9.14
N ALA A 72 -2.72 -12.00 9.52
CA ALA A 72 -2.90 -11.63 10.91
C ALA A 72 -4.10 -10.69 11.05
N VAL A 73 -4.72 -10.72 12.22
CA VAL A 73 -5.84 -9.85 12.54
C VAL A 73 -5.54 -9.08 13.82
N GLY A 74 -6.03 -7.84 13.90
CA GLY A 74 -5.94 -7.02 15.09
C GLY A 74 -7.05 -7.35 16.09
N ALA A 75 -6.99 -6.71 17.24
CA ALA A 75 -8.00 -6.90 18.28
C ALA A 75 -9.38 -6.51 17.77
N GLY A 76 -10.38 -7.28 18.13
CA GLY A 76 -11.78 -7.04 17.75
C GLY A 76 -12.17 -7.53 16.36
N VAL A 77 -11.23 -8.01 15.55
CA VAL A 77 -11.52 -8.57 14.24
C VAL A 77 -11.85 -10.05 14.39
N THR A 78 -13.11 -10.40 14.14
CA THR A 78 -13.61 -11.77 14.30
C THR A 78 -14.11 -12.40 13.01
N ASP A 79 -14.34 -11.59 11.97
CA ASP A 79 -14.89 -12.04 10.69
C ASP A 79 -13.85 -12.67 9.78
N PHE A 80 -12.57 -12.49 10.10
CA PHE A 80 -11.44 -12.98 9.31
C PHE A 80 -10.50 -13.81 10.18
N LYS A 81 -9.82 -14.72 9.55
CA LYS A 81 -8.86 -15.58 10.21
C LYS A 81 -7.55 -15.67 9.43
#